data_9f0dfcc6697d96542bffbc24df690316
#
_entry.id   9f0dfcc6697d96542bffbc24df690316
#
_cell.length_a   1.000
_cell.length_b   1.000
_cell.length_c   1.000
_cell.angle_alpha   90.00
_cell.angle_beta   90.00
_cell.angle_gamma   90.00
#
_symmetry.space_group_name_H-M   'P 1'
#
loop_
_entity.id
_entity.type
_entity.pdbx_description
1 polymer ?
#
loop_
_entity_poly.entity_id
_entity_poly.type
_entity_poly.pdbx_seq_one_letter_code
_entity_poly.pdbx_strand_id
1 'polypeptide(L)'
;MQITTNIASIRTHIPQGVTLVCVSKFHPMEAIMEAYECGERDFGESRVQELLPKYEALPKDIRWHFIGHLQTNKVKQIVPFVHMIHSVDSVRLLETINREAEKIQRRVKVLLEVHVAKEETKSGFSPEEFLSLASSPNSLIASSPNSLNEASYPWVEICGVMGMATNTDDESEWRRCFRAIASLASHLSPLASSPNSLIASSPIAYSSPSERPQISMGMSDDYLVAIEEGSTMVRIGSTIFGFRTSKL
;
A
#
# COMPACT_ATOMS: atom_id res chain seq x y z
N MET A 1 7.30 6.01 -26.48
CA MET A 1 6.07 6.68 -26.99
C MET A 1 4.77 6.05 -26.47
N GLN A 2 4.64 4.73 -26.40
CA GLN A 2 3.41 4.10 -25.92
C GLN A 2 3.17 4.35 -24.42
N ILE A 3 4.21 4.20 -23.59
CA ILE A 3 4.13 4.40 -22.14
C ILE A 3 3.77 5.86 -21.82
N THR A 4 4.41 6.82 -22.50
CA THR A 4 4.11 8.27 -22.35
C THR A 4 2.64 8.58 -22.60
N THR A 5 2.09 8.06 -23.72
CA THR A 5 0.67 8.26 -24.06
C THR A 5 -0.26 7.61 -23.05
N ASN A 6 0.07 6.40 -22.58
CA ASN A 6 -0.72 5.69 -21.58
C ASN A 6 -0.75 6.44 -20.24
N ILE A 7 0.40 6.93 -19.78
CA ILE A 7 0.48 7.71 -18.52
C ILE A 7 -0.33 9.00 -18.65
N ALA A 8 -0.19 9.75 -19.74
CA ALA A 8 -0.95 10.97 -19.98
C ALA A 8 -2.46 10.70 -19.91
N SER A 9 -2.94 9.63 -20.57
CA SER A 9 -4.35 9.23 -20.51
C SER A 9 -4.80 8.87 -19.11
N ILE A 10 -4.03 8.05 -18.37
CA ILE A 10 -4.37 7.64 -16.99
C ILE A 10 -4.43 8.86 -16.08
N ARG A 11 -3.49 9.79 -16.20
CA ARG A 11 -3.42 11.00 -15.38
C ARG A 11 -4.63 11.91 -15.51
N THR A 12 -5.34 11.88 -16.66
CA THR A 12 -6.59 12.64 -16.82
C THR A 12 -7.73 12.14 -15.92
N HIS A 13 -7.65 10.89 -15.46
CA HIS A 13 -8.67 10.24 -14.62
C HIS A 13 -8.29 10.17 -13.15
N ILE A 14 -7.03 10.48 -12.80
CA ILE A 14 -6.56 10.43 -11.40
C ILE A 14 -6.66 11.83 -10.80
N PRO A 15 -7.51 12.04 -9.78
CA PRO A 15 -7.64 13.33 -9.10
C PRO A 15 -6.34 13.77 -8.42
N GLN A 16 -6.20 15.08 -8.24
CA GLN A 16 -5.14 15.63 -7.40
C GLN A 16 -5.23 15.03 -5.98
N GLY A 17 -4.10 14.58 -5.44
CA GLY A 17 -4.02 13.96 -4.11
C GLY A 17 -4.11 12.44 -4.12
N VAL A 18 -4.39 11.82 -5.28
CA VAL A 18 -4.27 10.35 -5.44
C VAL A 18 -2.92 10.02 -6.08
N THR A 19 -2.16 9.16 -5.42
CA THR A 19 -0.84 8.71 -5.90
C THR A 19 -1.00 7.62 -6.95
N LEU A 20 -0.34 7.78 -8.10
CA LEU A 20 -0.18 6.73 -9.09
C LEU A 20 1.12 5.95 -8.81
N VAL A 21 1.00 4.69 -8.43
CA VAL A 21 2.13 3.75 -8.37
C VAL A 21 2.20 3.00 -9.70
N CYS A 22 3.25 3.27 -10.48
CA CYS A 22 3.53 2.60 -11.75
C CYS A 22 4.08 1.19 -11.47
N VAL A 23 3.28 0.15 -11.68
CA VAL A 23 3.67 -1.23 -11.36
C VAL A 23 4.57 -1.79 -12.44
N SER A 24 5.87 -1.76 -12.20
CA SER A 24 6.94 -2.06 -13.17
C SER A 24 7.48 -3.49 -13.09
N LYS A 25 6.84 -4.36 -12.29
CA LYS A 25 7.24 -5.78 -12.19
C LYS A 25 7.25 -6.45 -13.57
N PHE A 26 8.30 -7.23 -13.83
CA PHE A 26 8.57 -7.93 -15.10
C PHE A 26 8.89 -7.02 -16.32
N HIS A 27 8.92 -5.71 -16.15
CA HIS A 27 9.31 -4.79 -17.20
C HIS A 27 10.80 -4.41 -17.10
N PRO A 28 11.47 -4.17 -18.24
CA PRO A 28 12.88 -3.79 -18.26
C PRO A 28 13.08 -2.35 -17.75
N MET A 29 14.34 -2.01 -17.44
CA MET A 29 14.70 -0.70 -16.88
C MET A 29 14.43 0.45 -17.84
N GLU A 30 14.52 0.20 -19.15
CA GLU A 30 14.23 1.18 -20.19
C GLU A 30 12.77 1.64 -20.16
N ALA A 31 11.83 0.71 -19.90
CA ALA A 31 10.42 1.05 -19.75
C ALA A 31 10.17 1.90 -18.48
N ILE A 32 10.90 1.62 -17.41
CA ILE A 32 10.82 2.42 -16.18
C ILE A 32 11.38 3.82 -16.44
N MET A 33 12.49 3.93 -17.18
CA MET A 33 13.07 5.23 -17.54
C MET A 33 12.13 6.05 -18.42
N GLU A 34 11.41 5.44 -19.39
CA GLU A 34 10.40 6.16 -20.17
C GLU A 34 9.29 6.75 -19.28
N ALA A 35 8.81 5.99 -18.29
CA ALA A 35 7.83 6.48 -17.32
C ALA A 35 8.42 7.56 -16.37
N TYR A 36 9.66 7.39 -15.96
CA TYR A 36 10.40 8.36 -15.14
C TYR A 36 10.57 9.71 -15.87
N GLU A 37 10.89 9.70 -17.16
CA GLU A 37 11.02 10.90 -18.00
C GLU A 37 9.66 11.61 -18.19
N CYS A 38 8.54 10.89 -18.06
CA CYS A 38 7.20 11.49 -17.99
C CYS A 38 6.90 12.20 -16.67
N GLY A 39 7.84 12.17 -15.71
CA GLY A 39 7.66 12.79 -14.38
C GLY A 39 7.24 11.83 -13.28
N GLU A 40 7.01 10.54 -13.58
CA GLU A 40 6.64 9.57 -12.57
C GLU A 40 7.81 9.25 -11.63
N ARG A 41 7.50 9.05 -10.34
CA ARG A 41 8.51 8.77 -9.32
C ARG A 41 8.13 7.59 -8.44
N ASP A 42 6.88 7.20 -8.38
CA ASP A 42 6.36 6.10 -7.58
C ASP A 42 6.28 4.83 -8.42
N PHE A 43 7.16 3.85 -8.14
CA PHE A 43 7.22 2.59 -8.88
C PHE A 43 7.01 1.40 -7.97
N GLY A 44 6.21 0.42 -8.42
CA GLY A 44 5.83 -0.77 -7.67
C GLY A 44 6.48 -2.05 -8.16
N GLU A 45 7.14 -2.77 -7.24
CA GLU A 45 7.76 -4.07 -7.49
C GLU A 45 7.21 -5.15 -6.56
N SER A 46 7.17 -6.40 -7.05
CA SER A 46 6.63 -7.53 -6.29
C SER A 46 7.68 -8.57 -5.89
N ARG A 47 8.89 -8.45 -6.37
CA ARG A 47 9.99 -9.41 -6.13
C ARG A 47 11.26 -8.67 -5.76
N VAL A 48 11.85 -9.05 -4.63
CA VAL A 48 13.09 -8.45 -4.15
C VAL A 48 14.23 -8.62 -5.16
N GLN A 49 14.30 -9.77 -5.84
CA GLN A 49 15.30 -10.07 -6.85
C GLN A 49 15.22 -9.17 -8.09
N GLU A 50 14.01 -8.66 -8.41
CA GLU A 50 13.82 -7.70 -9.50
C GLU A 50 14.08 -6.26 -9.03
N LEU A 51 13.69 -5.96 -7.79
CA LEU A 51 13.81 -4.62 -7.21
C LEU A 51 15.26 -4.20 -7.00
N LEU A 52 16.11 -5.10 -6.48
CA LEU A 52 17.50 -4.75 -6.14
C LEU A 52 18.31 -4.23 -7.33
N PRO A 53 18.42 -4.95 -8.47
CA PRO A 53 19.17 -4.43 -9.61
C PRO A 53 18.56 -3.15 -10.21
N LYS A 54 17.24 -2.99 -10.15
CA LYS A 54 16.57 -1.76 -10.59
C LYS A 54 16.92 -0.59 -9.69
N TYR A 55 16.89 -0.78 -8.36
CA TYR A 55 17.33 0.24 -7.41
C TYR A 55 18.79 0.65 -7.62
N GLU A 56 19.67 -0.31 -7.90
CA GLU A 56 21.10 -0.03 -8.10
C GLU A 56 21.37 0.79 -9.36
N ALA A 57 20.68 0.47 -10.46
CA ALA A 57 20.94 1.03 -11.77
C ALA A 57 20.15 2.31 -12.09
N LEU A 58 18.98 2.53 -11.49
CA LEU A 58 18.07 3.63 -11.82
C LEU A 58 18.24 4.84 -10.89
N PRO A 59 17.67 6.01 -11.24
CA PRO A 59 17.76 7.24 -10.44
C PRO A 59 17.33 7.05 -8.99
N LYS A 60 18.06 7.70 -8.05
CA LYS A 60 17.88 7.48 -6.61
C LYS A 60 16.71 8.24 -6.02
N ASP A 61 16.09 9.14 -6.78
CA ASP A 61 14.85 9.85 -6.42
C ASP A 61 13.58 9.06 -6.76
N ILE A 62 13.71 7.86 -7.36
CA ILE A 62 12.61 6.92 -7.49
C ILE A 62 12.17 6.45 -6.10
N ARG A 63 10.87 6.60 -5.83
CA ARG A 63 10.21 6.07 -4.64
C ARG A 63 9.73 4.64 -4.91
N TRP A 64 10.48 3.67 -4.38
CA TRP A 64 10.18 2.26 -4.58
C TRP A 64 9.11 1.77 -3.60
N HIS A 65 7.99 1.27 -4.14
CA HIS A 65 6.92 0.63 -3.39
C HIS A 65 7.03 -0.88 -3.54
N PHE A 66 7.15 -1.59 -2.43
CA PHE A 66 7.12 -3.05 -2.46
C PHE A 66 5.68 -3.52 -2.25
N ILE A 67 5.10 -4.18 -3.27
CA ILE A 67 3.66 -4.50 -3.34
C ILE A 67 3.37 -6.00 -3.45
N GLY A 68 4.38 -6.87 -3.41
CA GLY A 68 4.24 -8.33 -3.44
C GLY A 68 4.46 -8.94 -2.07
N HIS A 69 4.16 -10.23 -1.93
CA HIS A 69 4.42 -10.95 -0.68
C HIS A 69 5.91 -10.88 -0.29
N LEU A 70 6.19 -10.37 0.91
CA LEU A 70 7.55 -10.16 1.42
C LEU A 70 7.93 -11.24 2.42
N GLN A 71 8.83 -12.12 2.00
CA GLN A 71 9.41 -13.10 2.91
C GLN A 71 10.29 -12.41 3.97
N THR A 72 10.19 -12.85 5.23
CA THR A 72 10.91 -12.24 6.37
C THR A 72 12.43 -12.23 6.19
N ASN A 73 13.02 -13.27 5.55
CA ASN A 73 14.45 -13.36 5.26
C ASN A 73 14.93 -12.36 4.19
N LYS A 74 14.02 -11.73 3.45
CA LYS A 74 14.32 -10.74 2.42
C LYS A 74 14.18 -9.29 2.90
N VAL A 75 13.52 -9.06 4.03
CA VAL A 75 13.26 -7.73 4.62
C VAL A 75 14.53 -6.87 4.69
N LYS A 76 15.62 -7.43 5.22
CA LYS A 76 16.91 -6.74 5.37
C LYS A 76 17.50 -6.18 4.06
N GLN A 77 17.08 -6.72 2.90
CA GLN A 77 17.59 -6.31 1.60
C GLN A 77 16.93 -5.04 1.08
N ILE A 78 15.65 -4.78 1.45
CA ILE A 78 14.88 -3.64 0.91
C ILE A 78 14.70 -2.51 1.93
N VAL A 79 14.71 -2.80 3.22
CA VAL A 79 14.58 -1.82 4.29
C VAL A 79 15.53 -0.62 4.15
N PRO A 80 16.78 -0.75 3.64
CA PRO A 80 17.68 0.39 3.50
C PRO A 80 17.19 1.49 2.54
N PHE A 81 16.35 1.16 1.57
CA PHE A 81 16.00 2.12 0.50
C PHE A 81 14.52 2.17 0.13
N VAL A 82 13.73 1.13 0.43
CA VAL A 82 12.32 1.10 0.07
C VAL A 82 11.58 2.32 0.60
N HIS A 83 10.74 2.94 -0.24
CA HIS A 83 9.92 4.07 0.18
C HIS A 83 8.77 3.62 1.06
N MET A 84 8.08 2.55 0.64
CA MET A 84 6.93 2.00 1.35
C MET A 84 6.75 0.50 1.06
N ILE A 85 6.39 -0.27 2.08
CA ILE A 85 6.00 -1.68 1.96
C ILE A 85 4.49 -1.76 2.12
N HIS A 86 3.77 -2.19 1.07
CA HIS A 86 2.30 -2.25 1.08
C HIS A 86 1.75 -3.57 1.62
N SER A 87 2.57 -4.61 1.61
CA SER A 87 2.17 -6.01 1.78
C SER A 87 2.53 -6.56 3.17
N VAL A 88 2.27 -5.78 4.23
CA VAL A 88 2.47 -6.28 5.60
C VAL A 88 1.23 -7.08 6.00
N ASP A 89 1.32 -8.39 5.87
CA ASP A 89 0.23 -9.36 6.00
C ASP A 89 0.19 -10.08 7.36
N SER A 90 1.14 -9.79 8.25
CA SER A 90 1.25 -10.47 9.54
C SER A 90 2.05 -9.66 10.56
N VAL A 91 1.73 -9.86 11.83
CA VAL A 91 2.51 -9.28 12.97
C VAL A 91 3.97 -9.71 12.90
N ARG A 92 4.24 -10.97 12.56
CA ARG A 92 5.61 -11.49 12.41
C ARG A 92 6.42 -10.73 11.36
N LEU A 93 5.80 -10.34 10.24
CA LEU A 93 6.46 -9.53 9.21
C LEU A 93 6.70 -8.12 9.73
N LEU A 94 5.71 -7.50 10.39
CA LEU A 94 5.81 -6.17 10.99
C LEU A 94 6.97 -6.10 12.01
N GLU A 95 7.06 -7.06 12.92
CA GLU A 95 8.16 -7.20 13.89
C GLU A 95 9.51 -7.33 13.20
N THR A 96 9.56 -8.12 12.10
CA THR A 96 10.80 -8.30 11.35
C THR A 96 11.23 -7.01 10.68
N ILE A 97 10.29 -6.24 10.09
CA ILE A 97 10.59 -4.93 9.49
C ILE A 97 11.12 -3.99 10.58
N ASN A 98 10.44 -3.91 11.72
CA ASN A 98 10.86 -3.05 12.84
C ASN A 98 12.28 -3.37 13.30
N ARG A 99 12.60 -4.64 13.53
CA ARG A 99 13.94 -5.09 13.96
C ARG A 99 15.02 -4.81 12.93
N GLU A 100 14.75 -5.02 11.64
CA GLU A 100 15.75 -4.73 10.58
C GLU A 100 15.92 -3.22 10.35
N ALA A 101 14.85 -2.43 10.52
CA ALA A 101 14.86 -0.98 10.46
C ALA A 101 15.64 -0.35 11.63
N GLU A 102 15.49 -0.91 12.85
CA GLU A 102 16.24 -0.53 14.05
C GLU A 102 17.75 -0.62 13.85
N LYS A 103 18.24 -1.72 13.26
CA LYS A 103 19.69 -1.94 13.01
C LYS A 103 20.35 -0.82 12.21
N ILE A 104 19.58 -0.16 11.36
CA ILE A 104 20.05 0.94 10.50
C ILE A 104 19.49 2.31 10.89
N GLN A 105 18.76 2.39 12.01
CA GLN A 105 18.13 3.58 12.56
C GLN A 105 17.28 4.35 11.53
N ARG A 106 16.49 3.61 10.71
CA ARG A 106 15.64 4.18 9.67
C ARG A 106 14.19 3.79 9.91
N ARG A 107 13.28 4.78 10.04
CA ARG A 107 11.83 4.49 10.03
C ARG A 107 11.39 4.08 8.62
N VAL A 108 10.60 3.02 8.55
CA VAL A 108 10.07 2.47 7.29
C VAL A 108 8.56 2.63 7.25
N LYS A 109 8.05 3.22 6.18
CA LYS A 109 6.61 3.36 5.93
C LYS A 109 6.03 2.03 5.50
N VAL A 110 4.90 1.67 6.11
CA VAL A 110 4.19 0.43 5.76
C VAL A 110 2.69 0.66 5.65
N LEU A 111 2.04 -0.19 4.84
CA LEU A 111 0.61 -0.40 4.84
C LEU A 111 0.32 -1.82 5.33
N LEU A 112 -0.74 -1.97 6.10
CA LEU A 112 -1.22 -3.29 6.52
C LEU A 112 -2.07 -3.87 5.39
N GLU A 113 -1.73 -5.06 4.92
CA GLU A 113 -2.50 -5.75 3.90
C GLU A 113 -3.73 -6.40 4.53
N VAL A 114 -4.92 -6.04 4.06
CA VAL A 114 -6.20 -6.58 4.53
C VAL A 114 -6.83 -7.49 3.48
N HIS A 115 -7.36 -8.62 3.93
CA HIS A 115 -8.02 -9.61 3.08
C HIS A 115 -9.53 -9.43 3.15
N VAL A 116 -10.12 -8.86 2.10
CA VAL A 116 -11.57 -8.62 1.96
C VAL A 116 -12.18 -9.35 0.75
N ALA A 117 -11.32 -9.92 -0.09
CA ALA A 117 -11.71 -10.66 -1.29
C ALA A 117 -12.25 -12.06 -0.93
N LYS A 118 -12.96 -12.68 -1.86
CA LYS A 118 -13.54 -14.04 -1.69
C LYS A 118 -12.49 -15.15 -1.85
N GLU A 119 -11.38 -14.88 -2.52
CA GLU A 119 -10.34 -15.88 -2.77
C GLU A 119 -9.50 -16.13 -1.52
N GLU A 120 -9.60 -17.30 -0.94
CA GLU A 120 -8.85 -17.73 0.26
C GLU A 120 -7.33 -17.74 0.08
N THR A 121 -6.86 -17.72 -1.18
CA THR A 121 -5.41 -17.74 -1.50
C THR A 121 -4.74 -16.37 -1.39
N LYS A 122 -5.50 -15.29 -1.18
CA LYS A 122 -4.93 -13.95 -0.99
C LYS A 122 -4.44 -13.78 0.45
N SER A 123 -3.26 -13.17 0.59
CA SER A 123 -2.66 -12.81 1.88
C SER A 123 -3.35 -11.58 2.50
N GLY A 124 -3.06 -11.33 3.77
CA GLY A 124 -3.55 -10.17 4.50
C GLY A 124 -4.22 -10.55 5.82
N PHE A 125 -4.33 -9.57 6.70
CA PHE A 125 -5.12 -9.70 7.94
C PHE A 125 -6.60 -9.85 7.61
N SER A 126 -7.31 -10.75 8.26
CA SER A 126 -8.78 -10.73 8.23
C SER A 126 -9.30 -9.41 8.85
N PRO A 127 -10.53 -8.97 8.53
CA PRO A 127 -11.12 -7.80 9.14
C PRO A 127 -11.11 -7.87 10.69
N GLU A 128 -11.36 -9.03 11.26
CA GLU A 128 -11.39 -9.27 12.70
C GLU A 128 -9.99 -9.15 13.32
N GLU A 129 -8.98 -9.76 12.70
CA GLU A 129 -7.58 -9.63 13.11
C GLU A 129 -7.12 -8.18 13.06
N PHE A 130 -7.41 -7.49 11.95
CA PHE A 130 -7.07 -6.08 11.77
C PHE A 130 -7.71 -5.21 12.84
N LEU A 131 -9.02 -5.36 13.09
CA LEU A 131 -9.74 -4.59 14.12
C LEU A 131 -9.20 -4.89 15.52
N SER A 132 -8.85 -6.12 15.81
CA SER A 132 -8.22 -6.50 17.09
C SER A 132 -6.89 -5.78 17.29
N LEU A 133 -6.08 -5.66 16.22
CA LEU A 133 -4.81 -4.94 16.26
C LEU A 133 -5.00 -3.41 16.36
N ALA A 134 -5.97 -2.85 15.61
CA ALA A 134 -6.24 -1.41 15.56
C ALA A 134 -6.93 -0.90 16.84
N SER A 135 -7.77 -1.72 17.48
CA SER A 135 -8.55 -1.35 18.67
C SER A 135 -7.74 -1.34 19.97
N SER A 136 -6.45 -1.64 19.95
CA SER A 136 -5.56 -1.65 21.13
C SER A 136 -4.74 -0.37 21.38
N PRO A 137 -5.22 0.87 21.10
CA PRO A 137 -4.42 2.07 21.38
C PRO A 137 -4.43 2.49 22.84
N ASN A 138 -5.33 1.98 23.67
CA ASN A 138 -5.53 2.40 25.08
C ASN A 138 -5.56 1.26 26.09
N SER A 139 -5.06 0.11 25.78
CA SER A 139 -4.77 -0.88 26.80
C SER A 139 -3.65 -0.31 27.68
N LEU A 140 -4.05 0.28 28.84
CA LEU A 140 -3.18 0.59 29.96
C LEU A 140 -2.43 -0.65 30.52
N ILE A 141 -2.56 -1.76 29.84
CA ILE A 141 -1.79 -2.97 30.01
C ILE A 141 -0.71 -2.95 28.93
N ALA A 142 0.40 -2.28 29.26
CA ALA A 142 1.64 -2.23 28.46
C ALA A 142 2.30 -3.61 28.23
N SER A 143 1.55 -4.68 28.26
CA SER A 143 1.99 -6.07 28.18
C SER A 143 1.29 -6.91 27.10
N SER A 144 0.44 -6.32 26.27
CA SER A 144 -0.02 -7.05 25.08
C SER A 144 0.97 -6.85 23.93
N PRO A 145 1.68 -7.89 23.49
CA PRO A 145 2.71 -7.78 22.44
C PRO A 145 2.14 -7.46 21.05
N ASN A 146 0.81 -7.29 20.92
CA ASN A 146 0.10 -7.19 19.65
C ASN A 146 -0.59 -5.84 19.40
N SER A 147 -0.27 -4.77 20.14
CA SER A 147 -0.86 -3.47 19.83
C SER A 147 -0.06 -2.72 18.75
N LEU A 148 -0.74 -2.10 17.77
CA LEU A 148 -0.14 -1.33 16.69
C LEU A 148 0.26 0.10 17.11
N ASN A 149 0.70 0.32 18.33
CA ASN A 149 1.13 1.64 18.76
C ASN A 149 2.59 1.93 18.39
N GLU A 150 2.93 3.21 18.27
CA GLU A 150 4.32 3.64 17.98
C GLU A 150 5.34 3.17 19.05
N ALA A 151 4.91 2.93 20.26
CA ALA A 151 5.78 2.42 21.32
C ALA A 151 6.18 0.94 21.07
N SER A 152 5.32 0.16 20.42
CA SER A 152 5.62 -1.24 20.08
C SER A 152 6.51 -1.38 18.85
N TYR A 153 6.39 -0.45 17.89
CA TYR A 153 7.11 -0.50 16.60
C TYR A 153 7.76 0.86 16.25
N PRO A 154 8.74 1.33 17.03
CA PRO A 154 9.30 2.69 16.89
C PRO A 154 9.98 2.95 15.55
N TRP A 155 10.39 1.90 14.84
CA TRP A 155 11.08 1.98 13.55
C TRP A 155 10.17 1.72 12.35
N VAL A 156 8.86 1.58 12.59
CA VAL A 156 7.85 1.44 11.55
C VAL A 156 6.85 2.58 11.65
N GLU A 157 6.48 3.14 10.50
CA GLU A 157 5.40 4.10 10.36
C GLU A 157 4.24 3.42 9.63
N ILE A 158 3.18 3.09 10.37
CA ILE A 158 1.96 2.51 9.79
C ILE A 158 1.15 3.66 9.20
N CYS A 159 1.20 3.78 7.85
CA CYS A 159 0.57 4.88 7.11
C CYS A 159 -0.88 4.60 6.72
N GLY A 160 -1.34 3.37 6.79
CA GLY A 160 -2.68 3.01 6.33
C GLY A 160 -2.83 1.53 5.97
N VAL A 161 -3.68 1.26 4.99
CA VAL A 161 -4.01 -0.10 4.55
C VAL A 161 -3.78 -0.31 3.06
N MET A 162 -3.56 -1.57 2.69
CA MET A 162 -3.60 -2.04 1.30
C MET A 162 -4.61 -3.18 1.19
N GLY A 163 -5.32 -3.23 0.08
CA GLY A 163 -6.18 -4.36 -0.23
C GLY A 163 -6.41 -4.53 -1.73
N MET A 164 -7.00 -5.67 -2.07
CA MET A 164 -7.38 -6.02 -3.44
C MET A 164 -8.82 -6.50 -3.46
N ALA A 165 -9.57 -6.09 -4.47
CA ALA A 165 -10.92 -6.62 -4.71
C ALA A 165 -10.86 -8.06 -5.22
N THR A 166 -11.98 -8.76 -5.13
CA THR A 166 -12.22 -10.05 -5.78
C THR A 166 -11.96 -9.92 -7.28
N ASN A 167 -11.29 -10.92 -7.86
CA ASN A 167 -11.06 -10.97 -9.31
C ASN A 167 -12.35 -11.37 -10.03
N THR A 168 -13.08 -10.39 -10.53
CA THR A 168 -14.37 -10.51 -11.20
C THR A 168 -14.59 -9.33 -12.12
N ASP A 169 -15.56 -9.40 -13.03
CA ASP A 169 -16.04 -8.28 -13.83
C ASP A 169 -17.27 -7.58 -13.18
N ASP A 170 -17.67 -8.01 -11.99
CA ASP A 170 -18.80 -7.43 -11.25
C ASP A 170 -18.34 -6.20 -10.45
N GLU A 171 -18.71 -5.03 -10.94
CA GLU A 171 -18.42 -3.75 -10.30
C GLU A 171 -19.02 -3.66 -8.88
N SER A 172 -20.17 -4.29 -8.64
CA SER A 172 -20.80 -4.27 -7.32
C SER A 172 -19.93 -4.98 -6.26
N GLU A 173 -19.25 -6.04 -6.66
CA GLU A 173 -18.32 -6.78 -5.82
C GLU A 173 -17.02 -5.97 -5.58
N TRP A 174 -16.51 -5.25 -6.60
CA TRP A 174 -15.40 -4.32 -6.41
C TRP A 174 -15.74 -3.25 -5.37
N ARG A 175 -16.90 -2.59 -5.53
CA ARG A 175 -17.37 -1.58 -4.57
C ARG A 175 -17.50 -2.13 -3.16
N ARG A 176 -18.05 -3.34 -3.02
CA ARG A 176 -18.14 -4.01 -1.71
C ARG A 176 -16.76 -4.14 -1.07
N CYS A 177 -15.78 -4.65 -1.81
CA CYS A 177 -14.41 -4.82 -1.33
C CYS A 177 -13.77 -3.48 -0.97
N PHE A 178 -13.86 -2.48 -1.84
CA PHE A 178 -13.22 -1.18 -1.62
C PHE A 178 -13.82 -0.42 -0.44
N ARG A 179 -15.14 -0.47 -0.25
CA ARG A 179 -15.79 0.07 0.95
C ARG A 179 -15.32 -0.61 2.23
N ALA A 180 -15.15 -1.92 2.20
CA ALA A 180 -14.63 -2.65 3.35
C ALA A 180 -13.19 -2.23 3.69
N ILE A 181 -12.32 -2.07 2.67
CA ILE A 181 -10.94 -1.59 2.86
C ILE A 181 -10.94 -0.16 3.43
N ALA A 182 -11.75 0.75 2.86
CA ALA A 182 -11.84 2.13 3.32
C ALA A 182 -12.39 2.23 4.75
N SER A 183 -13.37 1.40 5.10
CA SER A 183 -13.89 1.29 6.47
C SER A 183 -12.81 0.84 7.45
N LEU A 184 -12.01 -0.18 7.12
CA LEU A 184 -10.92 -0.64 7.96
C LEU A 184 -9.86 0.46 8.15
N ALA A 185 -9.51 1.19 7.08
CA ALA A 185 -8.56 2.29 7.15
C ALA A 185 -8.97 3.37 8.17
N SER A 186 -10.26 3.65 8.30
CA SER A 186 -10.75 4.67 9.24
C SER A 186 -10.39 4.39 10.70
N HIS A 187 -10.16 3.14 11.09
CA HIS A 187 -9.75 2.76 12.44
C HIS A 187 -8.27 3.08 12.76
N LEU A 188 -7.47 3.42 11.75
CA LEU A 188 -6.08 3.87 11.92
C LEU A 188 -5.97 5.39 12.07
N SER A 189 -7.08 6.13 12.05
CA SER A 189 -7.07 7.58 12.17
C SER A 189 -6.73 8.02 13.60
N PRO A 190 -5.86 9.03 13.80
CA PRO A 190 -5.58 9.62 15.12
C PRO A 190 -6.82 10.14 15.85
N LEU A 191 -7.86 10.53 15.11
CA LEU A 191 -9.13 11.02 15.68
C LEU A 191 -10.03 9.91 16.24
N ALA A 192 -9.85 8.65 15.81
CA ALA A 192 -10.57 7.52 16.38
C ALA A 192 -10.16 7.22 17.85
N SER A 193 -9.05 7.78 18.30
CA SER A 193 -8.52 7.64 19.65
C SER A 193 -9.14 8.60 20.68
N SER A 194 -10.06 9.50 20.28
CA SER A 194 -10.72 10.43 21.18
C SER A 194 -11.97 9.79 21.80
N PRO A 195 -12.03 9.62 23.14
CA PRO A 195 -13.14 8.90 23.83
C PRO A 195 -14.51 9.61 23.74
N ASN A 196 -14.61 10.79 23.10
CA ASN A 196 -15.84 11.57 22.98
C ASN A 196 -16.45 11.59 21.56
N SER A 197 -15.99 10.74 20.64
CA SER A 197 -16.58 10.65 19.29
C SER A 197 -17.82 9.74 19.29
N LEU A 198 -18.91 10.17 19.93
CA LEU A 198 -20.23 9.52 19.89
C LEU A 198 -21.05 9.92 18.64
N ILE A 199 -20.40 10.34 17.54
CA ILE A 199 -21.11 10.73 16.30
C ILE A 199 -20.50 9.94 15.12
N ALA A 200 -20.97 8.71 14.97
CA ALA A 200 -20.60 7.77 13.90
C ALA A 200 -21.45 7.95 12.63
N SER A 201 -21.82 9.16 12.23
CA SER A 201 -22.68 9.38 11.04
C SER A 201 -22.24 10.51 10.11
N SER A 202 -21.07 11.10 10.29
CA SER A 202 -20.53 12.09 9.34
C SER A 202 -19.18 11.63 8.79
N PRO A 203 -18.87 11.88 7.50
CA PRO A 203 -17.54 11.61 6.98
C PRO A 203 -16.53 12.41 7.79
N ILE A 204 -15.52 11.74 8.33
CA ILE A 204 -14.46 12.34 9.14
C ILE A 204 -13.77 13.40 8.28
N ALA A 205 -13.94 14.67 8.63
CA ALA A 205 -13.27 15.78 7.96
C ALA A 205 -11.82 15.86 8.50
N TYR A 206 -10.88 15.42 7.69
CA TYR A 206 -9.45 15.61 7.97
C TYR A 206 -9.02 17.03 7.66
N SER A 207 -8.28 17.66 8.54
CA SER A 207 -7.80 19.03 8.37
C SER A 207 -6.69 19.16 7.31
N SER A 208 -5.97 18.06 7.04
CA SER A 208 -4.97 18.00 5.97
C SER A 208 -4.90 16.62 5.32
N PRO A 209 -4.42 16.50 4.07
CA PRO A 209 -4.17 15.22 3.41
C PRO A 209 -3.18 14.31 4.17
N SER A 210 -2.26 14.88 4.93
CA SER A 210 -1.25 14.16 5.72
C SER A 210 -1.83 13.46 6.97
N GLU A 211 -3.05 13.83 7.38
CA GLU A 211 -3.73 13.24 8.54
C GLU A 211 -4.61 12.05 8.16
N ARG A 212 -4.86 11.86 6.86
CA ARG A 212 -5.67 10.74 6.38
C ARG A 212 -4.83 9.48 6.27
N PRO A 213 -5.35 8.30 6.70
CA PRO A 213 -4.69 7.06 6.40
C PRO A 213 -4.59 6.86 4.89
N GLN A 214 -3.45 6.33 4.45
CA GLN A 214 -3.28 5.99 3.05
C GLN A 214 -4.04 4.70 2.74
N ILE A 215 -4.76 4.71 1.62
CA ILE A 215 -5.57 3.58 1.18
C ILE A 215 -5.07 3.16 -0.20
N SER A 216 -4.28 2.09 -0.24
CA SER A 216 -3.73 1.54 -1.48
C SER A 216 -4.67 0.45 -1.99
N MET A 217 -5.54 0.81 -2.94
CA MET A 217 -6.46 -0.11 -3.61
C MET A 217 -6.76 0.36 -5.03
N GLY A 218 -7.17 -0.56 -5.90
CA GLY A 218 -7.39 -0.30 -7.31
C GLY A 218 -6.16 -0.60 -8.17
N MET A 219 -6.42 -1.33 -9.26
CA MET A 219 -5.46 -1.76 -10.27
C MET A 219 -5.95 -1.35 -11.66
N SER A 220 -5.32 -1.85 -12.73
CA SER A 220 -5.59 -1.46 -14.11
C SER A 220 -7.07 -1.51 -14.52
N ASP A 221 -7.84 -2.45 -13.99
CA ASP A 221 -9.21 -2.69 -14.43
C ASP A 221 -10.26 -2.00 -13.53
N ASP A 222 -9.93 -1.76 -12.25
CA ASP A 222 -10.88 -1.33 -11.21
C ASP A 222 -10.48 -0.02 -10.51
N TYR A 223 -9.38 0.65 -10.94
CA TYR A 223 -8.85 1.85 -10.25
C TYR A 223 -9.82 3.02 -10.21
N LEU A 224 -10.68 3.19 -11.22
CA LEU A 224 -11.67 4.28 -11.24
C LEU A 224 -12.69 4.08 -10.12
N VAL A 225 -13.21 2.87 -9.99
CA VAL A 225 -14.15 2.50 -8.91
C VAL A 225 -13.45 2.63 -7.55
N ALA A 226 -12.19 2.21 -7.46
CA ALA A 226 -11.42 2.36 -6.22
C ALA A 226 -11.25 3.83 -5.80
N ILE A 227 -11.02 4.74 -6.75
CA ILE A 227 -10.93 6.19 -6.48
C ILE A 227 -12.26 6.73 -5.97
N GLU A 228 -13.38 6.36 -6.59
CA GLU A 228 -14.72 6.74 -6.14
C GLU A 228 -15.02 6.26 -4.71
N GLU A 229 -14.51 5.08 -4.34
CA GLU A 229 -14.67 4.51 -3.00
C GLU A 229 -13.55 4.94 -2.01
N GLY A 230 -12.76 5.97 -2.36
CA GLY A 230 -11.83 6.64 -1.44
C GLY A 230 -10.38 6.18 -1.49
N SER A 231 -9.94 5.51 -2.56
CA SER A 231 -8.51 5.20 -2.75
C SER A 231 -7.67 6.47 -2.76
N THR A 232 -6.56 6.47 -2.02
CA THR A 232 -5.55 7.55 -2.06
C THR A 232 -4.32 7.14 -2.87
N MET A 233 -4.24 5.86 -3.27
CA MET A 233 -3.11 5.32 -4.00
C MET A 233 -3.55 4.15 -4.89
N VAL A 234 -3.40 4.29 -6.21
CA VAL A 234 -3.72 3.26 -7.20
C VAL A 234 -2.46 2.62 -7.77
N ARG A 235 -2.53 1.34 -8.11
CA ARG A 235 -1.39 0.53 -8.57
C ARG A 235 -1.63 0.04 -10.00
N ILE A 236 -1.13 0.76 -10.98
CA ILE A 236 -1.41 0.50 -12.40
C ILE A 236 -0.17 -0.05 -13.11
N GLY A 237 -0.32 -1.19 -13.76
CA GLY A 237 0.77 -1.87 -14.50
C GLY A 237 0.45 -2.08 -15.97
N SER A 238 -0.43 -3.01 -16.30
CA SER A 238 -0.73 -3.40 -17.68
C SER A 238 -1.21 -2.25 -18.57
N THR A 239 -1.99 -1.33 -18.01
CA THR A 239 -2.45 -0.14 -18.73
C THR A 239 -1.31 0.83 -19.06
N ILE A 240 -0.24 0.89 -18.24
CA ILE A 240 0.95 1.72 -18.49
C ILE A 240 1.91 1.02 -19.42
N PHE A 241 2.38 -0.19 -19.04
CA PHE A 241 3.51 -0.87 -19.64
C PHE A 241 3.11 -1.92 -20.70
N GLY A 242 1.81 -2.19 -20.84
CA GLY A 242 1.29 -3.27 -21.68
C GLY A 242 1.22 -4.62 -20.97
N PHE A 243 0.61 -5.59 -21.64
CA PHE A 243 0.56 -6.97 -21.14
C PHE A 243 1.95 -7.61 -21.22
N ARG A 244 2.20 -8.53 -20.31
CA ARG A 244 3.46 -9.30 -20.29
C ARG A 244 3.64 -10.00 -21.62
N THR A 245 4.72 -9.72 -22.32
CA THR A 245 5.24 -10.67 -23.29
C THR A 245 5.77 -11.84 -22.49
N SER A 246 5.03 -12.95 -22.46
CA SER A 246 5.50 -14.21 -21.89
C SER A 246 6.79 -14.59 -22.60
N LYS A 247 7.93 -14.38 -21.95
CA LYS A 247 9.11 -15.15 -22.30
C LYS A 247 8.86 -16.55 -21.75
N LEU A 248 8.60 -17.46 -22.69
CA LEU A 248 8.70 -18.90 -22.48
C LEU A 248 10.00 -19.27 -21.77
#